data_3e224f935aaa154c3254e0665b21a1bf
#
_entry.id   3e224f935aaa154c3254e0665b21a1bf
#
_cell.length_a   1.000
_cell.length_b   1.000
_cell.length_c   1.000
_cell.angle_alpha   90.00
_cell.angle_beta   90.00
_cell.angle_gamma   90.00
#
_symmetry.space_group_name_H-M   'P 1'
#
loop_
_entity.id
_entity.type
_entity.pdbx_description
1 polymer ?
#
loop_
_entity_poly.entity_id
_entity_poly.type
_entity_poly.pdbx_seq_one_letter_code
_entity_poly.pdbx_strand_id
1 'polypeptide(L)'
;GQKTHPYGFRLVSIRTWRARWYSEKDYASQLQEDLRIRGFVKGRLNHAGVSSIEIERRSNRVTVLIATARPGIVIGKKGAEIENLKKEIQKLTPKEVSINIVEIRRPETDGQLTAENVAMQLERRVAFRRAMKKTVLSSMKLGAKGIKIQVSGRLGGAEMSRTEWYREGRVPLHTLRADIDYGFAEARTTYGMIGVKVWIYKGEVLPKAPSSPATNE
;
A
#
# COMPACT_ATOMS: atom_id res chain seq x y z
N GLY A 1 2.85 -0.16 24.24
CA GLY A 1 3.73 -1.23 23.87
C GLY A 1 4.08 -1.29 22.38
N GLN A 2 5.13 -1.93 22.05
CA GLN A 2 5.56 -2.15 20.67
C GLN A 2 4.58 -3.08 19.94
N LYS A 3 4.40 -2.84 18.65
CA LYS A 3 3.47 -3.62 17.82
C LYS A 3 4.14 -4.06 16.53
N THR A 4 3.95 -5.32 16.17
CA THR A 4 4.44 -5.87 14.91
C THR A 4 3.70 -5.24 13.73
N HIS A 5 4.39 -5.05 12.60
CA HIS A 5 3.80 -4.56 11.38
C HIS A 5 2.71 -5.54 10.89
N PRO A 6 1.45 -5.10 10.65
CA PRO A 6 0.35 -6.01 10.34
C PRO A 6 0.56 -6.88 9.11
N TYR A 7 1.20 -6.32 8.08
CA TYR A 7 1.55 -7.07 6.87
C TYR A 7 2.64 -8.12 7.17
N GLY A 8 3.71 -7.72 7.88
CA GLY A 8 4.81 -8.63 8.24
C GLY A 8 4.36 -9.80 9.12
N PHE A 9 3.46 -9.54 10.07
CA PHE A 9 2.87 -10.58 10.93
C PHE A 9 2.08 -11.66 10.15
N ARG A 10 1.57 -11.32 8.96
CA ARG A 10 0.74 -12.21 8.12
C ARG A 10 1.48 -12.78 6.92
N LEU A 11 2.77 -12.55 6.82
CA LEU A 11 3.60 -13.20 5.80
C LEU A 11 3.53 -14.72 5.96
N VAL A 12 3.57 -15.43 4.83
CA VAL A 12 3.46 -16.89 4.70
C VAL A 12 2.05 -17.42 4.97
N SER A 13 1.28 -16.84 5.91
CA SER A 13 -0.08 -17.32 6.23
C SER A 13 -1.11 -16.90 5.17
N ILE A 14 -1.26 -15.59 4.93
CA ILE A 14 -2.23 -15.04 3.96
C ILE A 14 -1.64 -14.02 3.00
N ARG A 15 -0.41 -13.57 3.24
CA ARG A 15 0.29 -12.59 2.43
C ARG A 15 1.61 -13.16 1.93
N THR A 16 2.03 -12.72 0.75
CA THR A 16 3.33 -13.05 0.16
C THR A 16 4.26 -11.84 0.22
N TRP A 17 5.53 -12.06 -0.09
CA TRP A 17 6.55 -11.02 -0.14
C TRP A 17 6.28 -10.05 -1.30
N ARG A 18 6.59 -8.77 -1.10
CA ARG A 18 6.54 -7.77 -2.16
C ARG A 18 7.75 -7.81 -3.10
N ALA A 19 8.80 -8.51 -2.69
CA ALA A 19 9.95 -8.84 -3.51
C ALA A 19 9.98 -10.36 -3.69
N ARG A 20 9.87 -10.84 -4.94
CA ARG A 20 9.77 -12.27 -5.26
C ARG A 20 11.01 -12.69 -6.03
N TRP A 21 12.10 -12.86 -5.30
CA TRP A 21 13.36 -13.33 -5.83
C TRP A 21 14.26 -13.86 -4.71
N TYR A 22 15.25 -14.64 -5.10
CA TYR A 22 16.27 -15.18 -4.21
C TYR A 22 17.64 -14.96 -4.82
N SER A 23 18.63 -14.59 -4.02
CA SER A 23 20.04 -14.47 -4.38
C SER A 23 20.90 -14.65 -3.15
N GLU A 24 21.97 -15.42 -3.27
CA GLU A 24 22.95 -15.60 -2.19
C GLU A 24 24.07 -14.56 -2.28
N LYS A 25 24.67 -14.41 -3.48
CA LYS A 25 25.87 -13.59 -3.69
C LYS A 25 25.55 -12.10 -3.86
N ASP A 26 24.50 -11.78 -4.64
CA ASP A 26 24.19 -10.42 -5.05
C ASP A 26 22.98 -9.80 -4.30
N TYR A 27 22.66 -10.35 -3.12
CA TYR A 27 21.48 -9.92 -2.36
C TYR A 27 21.47 -8.41 -2.09
N ALA A 28 22.59 -7.85 -1.59
CA ALA A 28 22.68 -6.46 -1.20
C ALA A 28 22.52 -5.51 -2.40
N SER A 29 23.17 -5.80 -3.52
CA SER A 29 23.10 -4.99 -4.73
C SER A 29 21.70 -5.01 -5.33
N GLN A 30 21.06 -6.20 -5.43
CA GLN A 30 19.70 -6.34 -5.94
C GLN A 30 18.66 -5.68 -5.04
N LEU A 31 18.82 -5.75 -3.72
CA LEU A 31 17.94 -5.07 -2.77
C LEU A 31 18.04 -3.55 -2.91
N GLN A 32 19.26 -3.00 -3.03
CA GLN A 32 19.46 -1.58 -3.22
C GLN A 32 18.85 -1.09 -4.53
N GLU A 33 18.97 -1.87 -5.59
CA GLU A 33 18.35 -1.59 -6.88
C GLU A 33 16.82 -1.60 -6.79
N ASP A 34 16.21 -2.57 -6.09
CA ASP A 34 14.76 -2.62 -5.83
C ASP A 34 14.27 -1.39 -5.06
N LEU A 35 15.01 -0.95 -4.04
CA LEU A 35 14.66 0.23 -3.27
C LEU A 35 14.70 1.49 -4.13
N ARG A 36 15.72 1.63 -5.02
CA ARG A 36 15.82 2.73 -5.99
C ARG A 36 14.64 2.72 -6.97
N ILE A 37 14.31 1.57 -7.55
CA ILE A 37 13.17 1.41 -8.46
C ILE A 37 11.86 1.80 -7.76
N ARG A 38 11.60 1.29 -6.55
CA ARG A 38 10.39 1.63 -5.79
C ARG A 38 10.29 3.11 -5.48
N GLY A 39 11.38 3.73 -5.02
CA GLY A 39 11.43 5.16 -4.73
C GLY A 39 11.17 6.00 -5.98
N PHE A 40 11.80 5.65 -7.09
CA PHE A 40 11.63 6.32 -8.38
C PHE A 40 10.18 6.21 -8.89
N VAL A 41 9.61 5.00 -8.95
CA VAL A 41 8.24 4.77 -9.42
C VAL A 41 7.23 5.49 -8.53
N LYS A 42 7.40 5.42 -7.20
CA LYS A 42 6.50 6.11 -6.26
C LYS A 42 6.55 7.63 -6.43
N GLY A 43 7.74 8.20 -6.59
CA GLY A 43 7.91 9.64 -6.83
C GLY A 43 7.28 10.11 -8.14
N ARG A 44 7.49 9.36 -9.23
CA ARG A 44 6.98 9.69 -10.56
C ARG A 44 5.46 9.57 -10.66
N LEU A 45 4.89 8.53 -10.03
CA LEU A 45 3.46 8.18 -10.14
C LEU A 45 2.64 8.55 -8.90
N ASN A 46 3.11 9.46 -8.06
CA ASN A 46 2.39 9.86 -6.84
C ASN A 46 0.95 10.34 -7.13
N HIS A 47 0.75 11.06 -8.24
CA HIS A 47 -0.55 11.57 -8.69
C HIS A 47 -1.52 10.48 -9.20
N ALA A 48 -1.00 9.30 -9.56
CA ALA A 48 -1.81 8.18 -10.03
C ALA A 48 -2.41 7.34 -8.89
N GLY A 49 -2.01 7.58 -7.64
CA GLY A 49 -2.46 6.82 -6.48
C GLY A 49 -1.93 5.38 -6.51
N VAL A 50 -0.62 5.23 -6.30
CA VAL A 50 0.05 3.93 -6.25
C VAL A 50 -0.04 3.36 -4.83
N SER A 51 -0.68 2.21 -4.67
CA SER A 51 -0.81 1.49 -3.41
C SER A 51 0.41 0.66 -3.09
N SER A 52 0.80 -0.23 -3.99
CA SER A 52 1.93 -1.12 -3.79
C SER A 52 2.75 -1.31 -5.08
N ILE A 53 4.03 -1.57 -4.90
CA ILE A 53 4.96 -1.90 -5.97
C ILE A 53 5.60 -3.23 -5.58
N GLU A 54 5.34 -4.27 -6.39
CA GLU A 54 5.95 -5.58 -6.22
C GLU A 54 6.99 -5.79 -7.30
N ILE A 55 8.10 -6.44 -6.97
CA ILE A 55 9.20 -6.69 -7.89
C ILE A 55 9.48 -8.18 -7.92
N GLU A 56 9.39 -8.76 -9.11
CA GLU A 56 9.79 -10.14 -9.39
C GLU A 56 11.06 -10.11 -10.22
N ARG A 57 12.07 -10.87 -9.80
CA ARG A 57 13.31 -11.04 -10.56
C ARG A 57 13.42 -12.47 -11.04
N ARG A 58 13.63 -12.61 -12.31
CA ARG A 58 14.06 -13.87 -12.93
C ARG A 58 15.44 -13.64 -13.54
N SER A 59 16.19 -14.68 -13.91
CA SER A 59 17.59 -14.55 -14.34
C SER A 59 17.98 -13.23 -15.00
N ASN A 60 17.37 -12.87 -16.11
CA ASN A 60 17.71 -11.66 -16.87
C ASN A 60 16.58 -10.64 -17.01
N ARG A 61 15.46 -10.84 -16.30
CA ARG A 61 14.27 -9.96 -16.38
C ARG A 61 13.83 -9.49 -14.99
N VAL A 62 13.49 -8.22 -14.89
CA VAL A 62 12.86 -7.59 -13.72
C VAL A 62 11.43 -7.21 -14.09
N THR A 63 10.46 -7.82 -13.43
CA THR A 63 9.04 -7.49 -13.62
C THR A 63 8.57 -6.64 -12.45
N VAL A 64 8.12 -5.42 -12.76
CA VAL A 64 7.57 -4.48 -11.77
C VAL A 64 6.06 -4.47 -11.87
N LEU A 65 5.38 -4.96 -10.82
CA LEU A 65 3.92 -4.88 -10.70
C LEU A 65 3.56 -3.61 -9.94
N ILE A 66 2.75 -2.76 -10.55
CA ILE A 66 2.29 -1.49 -9.96
C ILE A 66 0.79 -1.57 -9.72
N ALA A 67 0.38 -1.63 -8.46
CA ALA A 67 -1.03 -1.56 -8.08
C ALA A 67 -1.44 -0.09 -7.91
N THR A 68 -2.41 0.35 -8.74
CA THR A 68 -2.83 1.76 -8.78
C THR A 68 -4.35 1.90 -8.83
N ALA A 69 -4.85 3.01 -8.29
CA ALA A 69 -6.27 3.37 -8.38
C ALA A 69 -6.65 3.97 -9.74
N ARG A 70 -5.68 4.50 -10.48
CA ARG A 70 -5.91 5.19 -11.76
C ARG A 70 -4.98 4.67 -12.86
N PRO A 71 -5.22 3.46 -13.37
CA PRO A 71 -4.37 2.84 -14.37
C PRO A 71 -4.23 3.67 -15.66
N GLY A 72 -5.28 4.38 -16.07
CA GLY A 72 -5.25 5.23 -17.25
C GLY A 72 -4.19 6.33 -17.22
N ILE A 73 -3.88 6.88 -16.05
CA ILE A 73 -2.83 7.90 -15.89
C ILE A 73 -1.44 7.27 -16.06
N VAL A 74 -1.24 6.06 -15.57
CA VAL A 74 0.03 5.33 -15.66
C VAL A 74 0.29 4.85 -17.09
N ILE A 75 -0.74 4.39 -17.79
CA ILE A 75 -0.64 3.93 -19.18
C ILE A 75 -0.41 5.12 -20.11
N GLY A 76 -1.13 6.22 -19.87
CA GLY A 76 -1.09 7.42 -20.71
C GLY A 76 -1.76 7.24 -22.06
N LYS A 77 -1.67 8.28 -22.90
CA LYS A 77 -2.21 8.25 -24.25
C LYS A 77 -1.44 7.24 -25.12
N LYS A 78 -2.14 6.24 -25.64
CA LYS A 78 -1.57 5.18 -26.50
C LYS A 78 -0.38 4.41 -25.87
N GLY A 79 -0.28 4.38 -24.54
CA GLY A 79 0.82 3.67 -23.86
C GLY A 79 2.16 4.43 -23.78
N ALA A 80 2.21 5.70 -24.16
CA ALA A 80 3.45 6.47 -24.18
C ALA A 80 4.10 6.65 -22.80
N GLU A 81 3.28 6.86 -21.75
CA GLU A 81 3.79 7.06 -20.39
C GLU A 81 4.42 5.80 -19.81
N ILE A 82 3.82 4.63 -20.05
CA ILE A 82 4.39 3.35 -19.58
C ILE A 82 5.69 3.01 -20.30
N GLU A 83 5.80 3.33 -21.61
CA GLU A 83 7.03 3.12 -22.36
C GLU A 83 8.16 4.06 -21.88
N ASN A 84 7.83 5.31 -21.60
CA ASN A 84 8.77 6.27 -21.03
C ASN A 84 9.24 5.80 -19.64
N LEU A 85 8.31 5.38 -18.79
CA LEU A 85 8.62 4.82 -17.46
C LEU A 85 9.52 3.57 -17.58
N LYS A 86 9.23 2.68 -18.54
CA LYS A 86 10.07 1.52 -18.82
C LYS A 86 11.49 1.91 -19.18
N LYS A 87 11.66 2.87 -20.09
CA LYS A 87 12.98 3.39 -20.52
C LYS A 87 13.74 4.05 -19.35
N GLU A 88 13.04 4.77 -18.48
CA GLU A 88 13.66 5.40 -17.31
C GLU A 88 14.12 4.35 -16.28
N ILE A 89 13.30 3.34 -16.00
CA ILE A 89 13.68 2.22 -15.11
C ILE A 89 14.82 1.39 -15.74
N GLN A 90 14.81 1.20 -17.07
CA GLN A 90 15.87 0.49 -17.77
C GLN A 90 17.25 1.13 -17.59
N LYS A 91 17.32 2.44 -17.34
CA LYS A 91 18.58 3.14 -17.00
C LYS A 91 19.09 2.85 -15.59
N LEU A 92 18.21 2.39 -14.70
CA LEU A 92 18.55 2.08 -13.30
C LEU A 92 19.03 0.64 -13.12
N THR A 93 18.71 -0.25 -14.07
CA THR A 93 19.03 -1.69 -14.00
C THR A 93 19.65 -2.17 -15.31
N PRO A 94 20.67 -3.04 -15.27
CA PRO A 94 21.25 -3.67 -16.47
C PRO A 94 20.35 -4.76 -17.07
N LYS A 95 19.31 -5.20 -16.34
CA LYS A 95 18.41 -6.29 -16.74
C LYS A 95 17.22 -5.76 -17.54
N GLU A 96 16.62 -6.61 -18.37
CA GLU A 96 15.38 -6.26 -19.09
C GLU A 96 14.24 -5.98 -18.13
N VAL A 97 13.54 -4.85 -18.33
CA VAL A 97 12.41 -4.42 -17.48
C VAL A 97 11.08 -4.69 -18.15
N SER A 98 10.16 -5.29 -17.41
CA SER A 98 8.74 -5.42 -17.77
C SER A 98 7.87 -4.75 -16.72
N ILE A 99 6.86 -4.00 -17.12
CA ILE A 99 5.95 -3.32 -16.21
C ILE A 99 4.55 -3.90 -16.39
N ASN A 100 3.94 -4.34 -15.28
CA ASN A 100 2.56 -4.81 -15.23
C ASN A 100 1.76 -3.88 -14.32
N ILE A 101 0.57 -3.48 -14.76
CA ILE A 101 -0.32 -2.61 -13.99
C ILE A 101 -1.50 -3.42 -13.49
N VAL A 102 -1.79 -3.29 -12.19
CA VAL A 102 -2.94 -3.91 -11.55
C VAL A 102 -3.87 -2.81 -11.06
N GLU A 103 -5.12 -2.85 -11.49
CA GLU A 103 -6.13 -1.89 -11.07
C GLU A 103 -6.68 -2.21 -9.68
N ILE A 104 -6.76 -1.19 -8.83
CA ILE A 104 -7.44 -1.25 -7.54
C ILE A 104 -8.85 -0.69 -7.72
N ARG A 105 -9.84 -1.58 -7.82
CA ARG A 105 -11.23 -1.20 -8.05
C ARG A 105 -11.87 -0.38 -6.92
N ARG A 106 -11.40 -0.55 -5.68
CA ARG A 106 -11.95 0.12 -4.49
C ARG A 106 -10.81 0.78 -3.70
N PRO A 107 -10.34 1.97 -4.09
CA PRO A 107 -9.22 2.65 -3.44
C PRO A 107 -9.49 3.00 -1.98
N GLU A 108 -10.74 3.23 -1.59
CA GLU A 108 -11.12 3.56 -0.21
C GLU A 108 -11.03 2.37 0.75
N THR A 109 -10.94 1.16 0.22
CA THR A 109 -10.69 -0.06 1.02
C THR A 109 -9.23 -0.50 0.99
N ASP A 110 -8.35 0.30 0.37
CA ASP A 110 -6.91 0.11 0.38
C ASP A 110 -6.27 0.97 1.45
N GLY A 111 -5.45 0.36 2.31
CA GLY A 111 -4.85 1.04 3.46
C GLY A 111 -3.92 2.16 3.08
N GLN A 112 -3.07 1.96 2.05
CA GLN A 112 -2.07 2.94 1.64
C GLN A 112 -2.72 4.16 0.97
N LEU A 113 -3.65 3.93 0.04
CA LEU A 113 -4.35 5.00 -0.67
C LEU A 113 -5.21 5.83 0.28
N THR A 114 -5.84 5.17 1.25
CA THR A 114 -6.62 5.82 2.29
C THR A 114 -5.74 6.69 3.19
N ALA A 115 -4.56 6.20 3.58
CA ALA A 115 -3.60 6.98 4.38
C ALA A 115 -3.10 8.22 3.62
N GLU A 116 -2.76 8.08 2.34
CA GLU A 116 -2.33 9.18 1.49
C GLU A 116 -3.44 10.22 1.26
N ASN A 117 -4.69 9.78 1.11
CA ASN A 117 -5.84 10.68 0.98
C ASN A 117 -6.04 11.51 2.27
N VAL A 118 -5.93 10.89 3.44
CA VAL A 118 -6.01 11.62 4.72
C VAL A 118 -4.85 12.59 4.85
N ALA A 119 -3.61 12.19 4.52
CA ALA A 119 -2.44 13.06 4.55
C ALA A 119 -2.63 14.28 3.65
N MET A 120 -3.09 14.09 2.41
CA MET A 120 -3.37 15.18 1.47
C MET A 120 -4.46 16.15 2.00
N GLN A 121 -5.50 15.64 2.68
CA GLN A 121 -6.51 16.49 3.29
C GLN A 121 -5.93 17.32 4.44
N LEU A 122 -5.02 16.75 5.24
CA LEU A 122 -4.34 17.49 6.32
C LEU A 122 -3.41 18.58 5.77
N GLU A 123 -2.70 18.34 4.68
CA GLU A 123 -1.88 19.34 3.98
C GLU A 123 -2.74 20.52 3.47
N ARG A 124 -3.96 20.23 3.02
CA ARG A 124 -4.95 21.22 2.61
C ARG A 124 -5.67 21.91 3.79
N ARG A 125 -5.16 21.73 5.00
CA ARG A 125 -5.69 22.34 6.25
C ARG A 125 -7.12 21.93 6.59
N VAL A 126 -7.61 20.78 6.12
CA VAL A 126 -8.89 20.23 6.56
C VAL A 126 -8.76 19.82 8.03
N ALA A 127 -9.78 20.11 8.84
CA ALA A 127 -9.81 19.71 10.25
C ALA A 127 -9.63 18.18 10.37
N PHE A 128 -8.60 17.74 11.10
CA PHE A 128 -8.20 16.34 11.18
C PHE A 128 -9.33 15.40 11.63
N ARG A 129 -10.20 15.85 12.58
CA ARG A 129 -11.36 15.06 13.02
C ARG A 129 -12.36 14.84 11.88
N ARG A 130 -12.58 15.87 11.05
CA ARG A 130 -13.47 15.77 9.89
C ARG A 130 -12.89 14.85 8.82
N ALA A 131 -11.60 14.97 8.53
CA ALA A 131 -10.90 14.11 7.59
C ALA A 131 -10.98 12.64 8.01
N MET A 132 -10.66 12.32 9.28
CA MET A 132 -10.74 10.96 9.79
C MET A 132 -12.16 10.38 9.74
N LYS A 133 -13.17 11.12 10.24
CA LYS A 133 -14.56 10.64 10.25
C LYS A 133 -15.10 10.40 8.84
N LYS A 134 -14.83 11.33 7.90
CA LYS A 134 -15.24 11.18 6.50
C LYS A 134 -14.64 9.92 5.88
N THR A 135 -13.35 9.68 6.10
CA THR A 135 -12.65 8.54 5.55
C THR A 135 -13.16 7.23 6.15
N VAL A 136 -13.40 7.17 7.47
CA VAL A 136 -13.98 6.01 8.13
C VAL A 136 -15.35 5.66 7.53
N LEU A 137 -16.24 6.63 7.42
CA LEU A 137 -17.57 6.44 6.83
C LEU A 137 -17.51 5.97 5.38
N SER A 138 -16.60 6.53 4.57
CA SER A 138 -16.41 6.14 3.17
C SER A 138 -15.96 4.68 3.06
N SER A 139 -14.94 4.29 3.81
CA SER A 139 -14.43 2.91 3.79
C SER A 139 -15.47 1.89 4.27
N MET A 140 -16.25 2.21 5.30
CA MET A 140 -17.31 1.32 5.80
C MET A 140 -18.43 1.15 4.78
N LYS A 141 -18.85 2.23 4.10
CA LYS A 141 -19.87 2.17 3.03
C LYS A 141 -19.44 1.29 1.84
N LEU A 142 -18.13 1.23 1.56
CA LEU A 142 -17.58 0.46 0.43
C LEU A 142 -17.22 -0.97 0.80
N GLY A 143 -17.63 -1.44 1.99
CA GLY A 143 -17.59 -2.84 2.38
C GLY A 143 -16.40 -3.25 3.23
N ALA A 144 -15.67 -2.32 3.83
CA ALA A 144 -14.73 -2.65 4.90
C ALA A 144 -15.49 -3.19 6.12
N LYS A 145 -15.04 -4.29 6.72
CA LYS A 145 -15.63 -4.85 7.94
C LYS A 145 -15.18 -4.13 9.22
N GLY A 146 -14.17 -3.30 9.09
CA GLY A 146 -13.69 -2.45 10.16
C GLY A 146 -12.49 -1.63 9.72
N ILE A 147 -12.35 -0.46 10.31
CA ILE A 147 -11.26 0.47 10.03
C ILE A 147 -10.78 1.11 11.33
N LYS A 148 -9.48 1.33 11.41
CA LYS A 148 -8.84 2.17 12.43
C LYS A 148 -7.92 3.15 11.75
N ILE A 149 -8.08 4.44 12.05
CA ILE A 149 -7.20 5.51 11.60
C ILE A 149 -6.55 6.14 12.82
N GLN A 150 -5.25 6.37 12.75
CA GLN A 150 -4.49 7.04 13.79
C GLN A 150 -3.68 8.16 13.16
N VAL A 151 -3.77 9.33 13.74
CA VAL A 151 -3.03 10.53 13.31
C VAL A 151 -2.22 11.03 14.50
N SER A 152 -0.93 11.30 14.27
CA SER A 152 0.01 11.72 15.32
C SER A 152 0.91 12.86 14.84
N GLY A 153 1.11 13.85 15.71
CA GLY A 153 1.89 15.03 15.42
C GLY A 153 1.28 16.30 16.03
N ARG A 154 1.64 17.46 15.51
CA ARG A 154 1.10 18.76 15.91
C ARG A 154 -0.26 19.02 15.26
N LEU A 155 -1.30 18.35 15.79
CA LEU A 155 -2.64 18.37 15.23
C LEU A 155 -3.28 19.74 15.36
N GLY A 156 -3.70 20.33 14.23
CA GLY A 156 -4.27 21.67 14.19
C GLY A 156 -3.27 22.79 14.47
N GLY A 157 -1.97 22.53 14.41
CA GLY A 157 -0.91 23.52 14.71
C GLY A 157 -0.59 23.67 16.20
N ALA A 158 -1.11 22.79 17.07
CA ALA A 158 -0.80 22.82 18.49
C ALA A 158 0.71 22.66 18.75
N GLU A 159 1.26 23.34 19.75
CA GLU A 159 2.68 23.25 20.09
C GLU A 159 3.05 21.85 20.57
N MET A 160 2.22 21.25 21.41
CA MET A 160 2.42 19.88 21.88
C MET A 160 1.83 18.88 20.91
N SER A 161 2.66 17.92 20.51
CA SER A 161 2.21 16.80 19.69
C SER A 161 1.29 15.88 20.48
N ARG A 162 0.29 15.36 19.82
CA ARG A 162 -0.60 14.34 20.38
C ARG A 162 -0.99 13.32 19.33
N THR A 163 -1.52 12.19 19.80
CA THR A 163 -2.04 11.11 18.95
C THR A 163 -3.54 11.00 19.14
N GLU A 164 -4.29 11.11 18.07
CA GLU A 164 -5.73 10.84 18.05
C GLU A 164 -6.03 9.69 17.09
N TRP A 165 -7.04 8.89 17.42
CA TRP A 165 -7.46 7.77 16.58
C TRP A 165 -8.97 7.60 16.59
N TYR A 166 -9.48 7.08 15.47
CA TYR A 166 -10.86 6.64 15.31
C TYR A 166 -10.89 5.18 14.88
N ARG A 167 -11.86 4.44 15.38
CA ARG A 167 -12.11 3.04 14.99
C ARG A 167 -13.60 2.82 14.82
N GLU A 168 -13.96 2.13 13.77
CA GLU A 168 -15.31 1.68 13.50
C GLU A 168 -15.27 0.21 13.05
N GLY A 169 -16.23 -0.58 13.49
CA GLY A 169 -16.24 -2.02 13.23
C GLY A 169 -15.14 -2.78 13.99
N ARG A 170 -14.83 -3.98 13.50
CA ARG A 170 -13.87 -4.91 14.12
C ARG A 170 -12.51 -4.85 13.39
N VAL A 171 -11.43 -4.72 14.15
CA VAL A 171 -10.06 -4.77 13.61
C VAL A 171 -9.22 -5.74 14.43
N PRO A 172 -9.27 -7.04 14.11
CA PRO A 172 -8.62 -8.10 14.91
C PRO A 172 -7.13 -8.21 14.55
N LEU A 173 -6.28 -7.39 15.16
CA LEU A 173 -4.86 -7.31 14.84
C LEU A 173 -4.07 -8.59 15.19
N HIS A 174 -4.52 -9.35 16.20
CA HIS A 174 -3.85 -10.58 16.64
C HIS A 174 -4.27 -11.84 15.87
N THR A 175 -5.34 -11.79 15.08
CA THR A 175 -5.83 -12.92 14.30
C THR A 175 -5.04 -13.03 13.00
N LEU A 176 -4.30 -14.12 12.80
CA LEU A 176 -3.48 -14.36 11.59
C LEU A 176 -4.33 -14.46 10.32
N ARG A 177 -5.45 -15.17 10.39
CA ARG A 177 -6.36 -15.35 9.22
C ARG A 177 -7.13 -14.09 8.83
N ALA A 178 -7.07 -13.02 9.63
CA ALA A 178 -7.73 -11.76 9.31
C ALA A 178 -6.95 -11.00 8.23
N ASP A 179 -7.60 -10.70 7.10
CA ASP A 179 -7.02 -9.87 6.05
C ASP A 179 -7.09 -8.39 6.47
N ILE A 180 -5.97 -7.91 6.98
CA ILE A 180 -5.81 -6.52 7.39
C ILE A 180 -4.84 -5.84 6.44
N ASP A 181 -5.34 -4.81 5.79
CA ASP A 181 -4.53 -3.92 4.97
C ASP A 181 -4.01 -2.75 5.82
N TYR A 182 -2.76 -2.37 5.59
CA TYR A 182 -2.09 -1.34 6.37
C TYR A 182 -1.45 -0.31 5.47
N GLY A 183 -1.69 0.96 5.77
CA GLY A 183 -1.07 2.08 5.10
C GLY A 183 -0.43 3.06 6.09
N PHE A 184 0.67 3.65 5.65
CA PHE A 184 1.36 4.73 6.34
C PHE A 184 1.63 5.86 5.37
N ALA A 185 1.30 7.08 5.79
CA ALA A 185 1.60 8.29 5.04
C ALA A 185 1.99 9.42 5.98
N GLU A 186 2.77 10.35 5.47
CA GLU A 186 3.20 11.54 6.18
C GLU A 186 2.63 12.78 5.49
N ALA A 187 1.95 13.63 6.25
CA ALA A 187 1.47 14.92 5.79
C ALA A 187 2.47 16.02 6.17
N ARG A 188 2.96 16.74 5.19
CA ARG A 188 3.86 17.89 5.40
C ARG A 188 3.05 19.15 5.62
N THR A 189 2.94 19.59 6.87
CA THR A 189 2.25 20.81 7.21
C THR A 189 3.23 21.93 7.54
N THR A 190 2.73 23.17 7.57
CA THR A 190 3.54 24.35 7.96
C THR A 190 4.09 24.24 9.38
N TYR A 191 3.45 23.45 10.25
CA TYR A 191 3.85 23.26 11.65
C TYR A 191 4.69 22.01 11.88
N GLY A 192 5.01 21.25 10.84
CA GLY A 192 5.79 20.01 10.91
C GLY A 192 5.11 18.82 10.26
N MET A 193 5.68 17.65 10.48
CA MET A 193 5.19 16.38 9.91
C MET A 193 4.10 15.78 10.80
N ILE A 194 3.04 15.30 10.15
CA ILE A 194 1.96 14.54 10.80
C ILE A 194 1.95 13.15 10.21
N GLY A 195 2.15 12.13 11.06
CA GLY A 195 2.08 10.73 10.64
C GLY A 195 0.65 10.20 10.65
N VAL A 196 0.24 9.57 9.56
CA VAL A 196 -1.07 8.92 9.40
C VAL A 196 -0.88 7.43 9.26
N LYS A 197 -1.53 6.64 10.12
CA LYS A 197 -1.56 5.18 10.07
C LYS A 197 -2.99 4.70 9.90
N VAL A 198 -3.21 3.79 8.96
CA VAL A 198 -4.53 3.25 8.64
C VAL A 198 -4.48 1.73 8.66
N TRP A 199 -5.46 1.10 9.28
CA TRP A 199 -5.69 -0.35 9.30
C TRP A 199 -7.10 -0.60 8.78
N ILE A 200 -7.24 -1.38 7.73
CA ILE A 200 -8.54 -1.73 7.14
C ILE A 200 -8.70 -3.25 7.20
N TYR A 201 -9.74 -3.70 7.86
CA TYR A 201 -10.10 -5.11 7.93
C TYR A 201 -11.08 -5.45 6.80
N LYS A 202 -10.64 -6.32 5.88
CA LYS A 202 -11.42 -6.76 4.72
C LYS A 202 -12.25 -8.02 4.99
N GLY A 203 -11.84 -8.83 5.95
CA GLY A 203 -12.50 -10.09 6.33
C GLY A 203 -11.49 -11.15 6.72
N GLU A 204 -11.97 -12.39 6.89
CA GLU A 204 -11.12 -13.53 7.17
C GLU A 204 -10.87 -14.33 5.89
N VAL A 205 -9.64 -14.79 5.73
CA VAL A 205 -9.24 -15.72 4.68
C VAL A 205 -9.18 -17.10 5.31
N LEU A 206 -10.16 -17.92 5.00
CA LEU A 206 -10.17 -19.32 5.42
C LEU A 206 -9.40 -20.18 4.43
N PRO A 207 -8.67 -21.21 4.86
CA PRO A 207 -8.07 -22.17 3.96
C PRO A 207 -9.19 -22.82 3.13
N LYS A 208 -8.97 -22.97 1.81
CA LYS A 208 -9.88 -23.76 0.99
C LYS A 208 -9.90 -25.18 1.55
N ALA A 209 -11.08 -25.68 1.87
CA ALA A 209 -11.25 -27.08 2.18
C ALA A 209 -10.60 -27.92 1.03
N PRO A 210 -9.84 -28.99 1.35
CA PRO A 210 -9.37 -29.88 0.30
C PRO A 210 -10.57 -30.32 -0.51
N SER A 211 -10.53 -30.15 -1.82
CA SER A 211 -11.56 -30.71 -2.71
C SER A 211 -11.60 -32.21 -2.43
N SER A 212 -12.74 -32.70 -1.95
CA SER A 212 -12.98 -34.13 -1.82
C SER A 212 -12.60 -34.81 -3.14
N PRO A 213 -11.81 -35.91 -3.13
CA PRO A 213 -11.53 -36.64 -4.33
C PRO A 213 -12.86 -37.03 -4.97
N ALA A 214 -13.01 -36.72 -6.25
CA ALA A 214 -14.16 -37.17 -7.01
C ALA A 214 -14.26 -38.69 -6.87
N THR A 215 -15.30 -39.17 -6.23
CA THR A 215 -15.65 -40.59 -6.20
C THR A 215 -16.01 -40.95 -7.65
N ASN A 216 -15.09 -41.58 -8.36
CA ASN A 216 -15.41 -42.25 -9.62
C ASN A 216 -16.30 -43.43 -9.29
N GLU A 217 -17.58 -43.34 -9.55
CA GLU A 217 -18.45 -44.46 -9.79
C GLU A 217 -18.46 -44.83 -11.27
#